data_5123e23ef32add3242890d3b08a5b766
#
_entry.id   5123e23ef32add3242890d3b08a5b766
#
_cell.length_a   1.000
_cell.length_b   1.000
_cell.length_c   1.000
_cell.angle_alpha   90.00
_cell.angle_beta   90.00
_cell.angle_gamma   90.00
#
_symmetry.space_group_name_H-M   'P 1'
#
loop_
_entity.id
_entity.type
_entity.pdbx_description
1 polymer ?
#
loop_
_entity_poly.entity_id
_entity_poly.type
_entity_poly.pdbx_seq_one_letter_code
_entity_poly.pdbx_strand_id
1 'polypeptide(L)'
;VYVQASAGTGSGFSDAEYEGAGATILGTIADVYAKAEMIVKVKEPIAEEYPLIKENQLLFTYFHFASSEELTHAMIERKAVCLAYETVELPSRALPLLIPMSEVAGRMAPQEGAKYLEKPLKGRGILLGGVAGVKPAEVLVLGGGIVGTQAAKIAAGLGARVTIMDISLNRLRELDDIMPKNVVTQYSNEYNIREAIKTADLIVGAVLIPGAKAPHLITREMLKTMKPGTVLV
;
A
#
# COMPACT_ATOMS: atom_id res chain seq x y z
N VAL A 1 -2.92 -29.50 8.17
CA VAL A 1 -3.21 -28.29 7.39
C VAL A 1 -4.01 -28.68 6.16
N TYR A 2 -5.08 -27.96 5.86
CA TYR A 2 -5.88 -28.13 4.64
C TYR A 2 -5.58 -26.97 3.69
N VAL A 3 -5.40 -27.27 2.41
CA VAL A 3 -5.13 -26.29 1.37
C VAL A 3 -6.10 -26.50 0.22
N GLN A 4 -6.70 -25.44 -0.30
CA GLN A 4 -7.54 -25.52 -1.49
C GLN A 4 -6.69 -25.89 -2.72
N ALA A 5 -7.19 -26.74 -3.58
CA ALA A 5 -6.52 -27.09 -4.83
C ALA A 5 -6.14 -25.83 -5.63
N SER A 6 -4.92 -25.80 -6.13
CA SER A 6 -4.34 -24.71 -6.90
C SER A 6 -4.15 -23.38 -6.13
N ALA A 7 -4.26 -23.36 -4.79
CA ALA A 7 -4.13 -22.13 -3.99
C ALA A 7 -2.75 -21.45 -4.14
N GLY A 8 -1.69 -22.22 -4.35
CA GLY A 8 -0.33 -21.68 -4.49
C GLY A 8 0.12 -21.39 -5.92
N THR A 9 -0.65 -21.82 -6.93
CA THR A 9 -0.23 -21.78 -8.33
C THR A 9 0.20 -20.39 -8.81
N GLY A 10 -0.55 -19.36 -8.42
CA GLY A 10 -0.21 -17.96 -8.75
C GLY A 10 1.09 -17.46 -8.12
N SER A 11 1.58 -18.12 -7.09
CA SER A 11 2.86 -17.82 -6.40
C SER A 11 3.96 -18.84 -6.71
N GLY A 12 3.71 -19.76 -7.65
CA GLY A 12 4.68 -20.75 -8.11
C GLY A 12 4.76 -22.00 -7.24
N PHE A 13 3.81 -22.23 -6.31
CA PHE A 13 3.74 -23.44 -5.49
C PHE A 13 2.66 -24.39 -6.02
N SER A 14 3.05 -25.62 -6.29
CA SER A 14 2.15 -26.68 -6.73
C SER A 14 1.44 -27.36 -5.56
N ASP A 15 0.31 -28.02 -5.84
CA ASP A 15 -0.39 -28.84 -4.84
C ASP A 15 0.51 -29.96 -4.29
N ALA A 16 1.35 -30.57 -5.15
CA ALA A 16 2.29 -31.62 -4.75
C ALA A 16 3.35 -31.13 -3.74
N GLU A 17 3.78 -29.88 -3.83
CA GLU A 17 4.71 -29.29 -2.86
C GLU A 17 4.04 -29.10 -1.49
N TYR A 18 2.77 -28.68 -1.47
CA TYR A 18 1.98 -28.62 -0.23
C TYR A 18 1.77 -30.01 0.38
N GLU A 19 1.44 -31.03 -0.42
CA GLU A 19 1.31 -32.42 0.05
C GLU A 19 2.65 -32.96 0.57
N GLY A 20 3.76 -32.68 -0.12
CA GLY A 20 5.11 -33.03 0.32
C GLY A 20 5.50 -32.38 1.65
N ALA A 21 4.94 -31.21 1.96
CA ALA A 21 5.09 -30.54 3.25
C ALA A 21 4.08 -31.02 4.32
N GLY A 22 3.25 -32.00 4.03
CA GLY A 22 2.30 -32.61 4.97
C GLY A 22 0.91 -31.97 5.00
N ALA A 23 0.56 -31.15 4.00
CA ALA A 23 -0.79 -30.62 3.85
C ALA A 23 -1.72 -31.63 3.14
N THR A 24 -3.01 -31.46 3.34
CA THR A 24 -4.06 -32.19 2.60
C THR A 24 -4.72 -31.25 1.62
N ILE A 25 -4.69 -31.56 0.34
CA ILE A 25 -5.38 -30.78 -0.69
C ILE A 25 -6.87 -31.11 -0.68
N LEU A 26 -7.70 -30.07 -0.70
CA LEU A 26 -9.16 -30.16 -0.79
C LEU A 26 -9.63 -29.50 -2.09
N GLY A 27 -10.63 -30.10 -2.74
CA GLY A 27 -11.07 -29.68 -4.08
C GLY A 27 -11.72 -28.30 -4.12
N THR A 28 -12.39 -27.89 -3.03
CA THR A 28 -13.16 -26.63 -3.00
C THR A 28 -12.85 -25.79 -1.77
N ILE A 29 -13.09 -24.49 -1.90
CA ILE A 29 -13.01 -23.57 -0.78
C ILE A 29 -14.01 -23.92 0.33
N ALA A 30 -15.20 -24.41 -0.04
CA ALA A 30 -16.23 -24.82 0.91
C ALA A 30 -15.74 -25.97 1.80
N ASP A 31 -14.99 -26.94 1.23
CA ASP A 31 -14.42 -28.04 2.00
C ASP A 31 -13.38 -27.55 3.02
N VAL A 32 -12.58 -26.54 2.65
CA VAL A 32 -11.61 -25.92 3.57
C VAL A 32 -12.32 -25.24 4.72
N TYR A 33 -13.31 -24.38 4.44
CA TYR A 33 -14.10 -23.73 5.49
C TYR A 33 -14.84 -24.72 6.39
N ALA A 34 -15.34 -25.83 5.80
CA ALA A 34 -16.05 -26.85 6.54
C ALA A 34 -15.15 -27.61 7.54
N LYS A 35 -13.88 -27.84 7.22
CA LYS A 35 -12.95 -28.64 8.03
C LYS A 35 -12.07 -27.82 8.97
N ALA A 36 -11.72 -26.61 8.59
CA ALA A 36 -10.78 -25.80 9.34
C ALA A 36 -11.44 -25.06 10.52
N GLU A 37 -10.74 -24.96 11.63
CA GLU A 37 -11.09 -24.07 12.75
C GLU A 37 -10.58 -22.66 12.52
N MET A 38 -9.43 -22.54 11.82
CA MET A 38 -8.79 -21.29 11.46
C MET A 38 -8.56 -21.23 9.95
N ILE A 39 -8.99 -20.15 9.35
CA ILE A 39 -8.73 -19.82 7.94
C ILE A 39 -7.58 -18.83 7.86
N VAL A 40 -6.56 -19.16 7.10
CA VAL A 40 -5.42 -18.29 6.77
C VAL A 40 -5.45 -17.97 5.29
N LYS A 41 -5.48 -16.71 4.93
CA LYS A 41 -5.46 -16.26 3.54
C LYS A 41 -4.81 -14.88 3.45
N VAL A 42 -4.50 -14.41 2.25
CA VAL A 42 -3.85 -13.10 2.07
C VAL A 42 -4.88 -11.99 2.07
N LYS A 43 -5.88 -12.08 1.19
CA LYS A 43 -6.91 -11.06 1.02
C LYS A 43 -8.16 -11.35 1.86
N GLU A 44 -8.93 -10.29 2.13
CA GLU A 44 -10.23 -10.35 2.80
C GLU A 44 -11.16 -11.39 2.16
N PRO A 45 -12.09 -11.96 2.93
CA PRO A 45 -13.16 -12.77 2.38
C PRO A 45 -14.00 -11.98 1.37
N ILE A 46 -14.43 -12.63 0.31
CA ILE A 46 -15.33 -12.08 -0.71
C ILE A 46 -16.77 -12.58 -0.47
N ALA A 47 -17.74 -11.97 -1.16
CA ALA A 47 -19.16 -12.25 -0.92
C ALA A 47 -19.54 -13.74 -0.98
N GLU A 48 -18.92 -14.49 -1.90
CA GLU A 48 -19.13 -15.95 -2.05
C GLU A 48 -18.61 -16.76 -0.86
N GLU A 49 -17.67 -16.21 -0.10
CA GLU A 49 -17.08 -16.84 1.08
C GLU A 49 -17.89 -16.61 2.35
N TYR A 50 -18.65 -15.51 2.43
CA TYR A 50 -19.39 -15.15 3.66
C TYR A 50 -20.30 -16.26 4.17
N PRO A 51 -21.11 -16.96 3.33
CA PRO A 51 -21.97 -18.05 3.78
C PRO A 51 -21.22 -19.26 4.34
N LEU A 52 -19.94 -19.43 3.96
CA LEU A 52 -19.11 -20.56 4.37
C LEU A 52 -18.51 -20.39 5.77
N ILE A 53 -18.45 -19.15 6.25
CA ILE A 53 -17.85 -18.80 7.54
C ILE A 53 -18.78 -19.28 8.67
N LYS A 54 -18.23 -20.05 9.62
CA LYS A 54 -18.95 -20.55 10.80
C LYS A 54 -18.88 -19.55 11.95
N GLU A 55 -19.86 -19.62 12.82
CA GLU A 55 -19.81 -18.89 14.09
C GLU A 55 -18.55 -19.30 14.90
N ASN A 56 -17.83 -18.31 15.44
CA ASN A 56 -16.56 -18.45 16.15
C ASN A 56 -15.38 -19.00 15.31
N GLN A 57 -15.52 -19.13 13.99
CA GLN A 57 -14.38 -19.51 13.16
C GLN A 57 -13.37 -18.36 13.13
N LEU A 58 -12.09 -18.68 13.29
CA LEU A 58 -11.01 -17.70 13.27
C LEU A 58 -10.55 -17.46 11.83
N LEU A 59 -10.53 -16.18 11.41
CA LEU A 59 -9.98 -15.76 10.13
C LEU A 59 -8.75 -14.88 10.38
N PHE A 60 -7.63 -15.24 9.77
CA PHE A 60 -6.37 -14.51 9.86
C PHE A 60 -5.94 -14.07 8.47
N THR A 61 -6.14 -12.79 8.15
CA THR A 61 -5.99 -12.21 6.81
C THR A 61 -5.87 -10.68 6.90
N TYR A 62 -5.57 -10.01 5.77
CA TYR A 62 -5.82 -8.57 5.63
C TYR A 62 -7.32 -8.35 5.45
N PHE A 63 -7.94 -7.55 6.32
CA PHE A 63 -9.38 -7.27 6.23
C PHE A 63 -9.71 -5.93 5.60
N HIS A 64 -8.91 -4.90 5.87
CA HIS A 64 -9.20 -3.53 5.40
C HIS A 64 -10.61 -3.04 5.75
N PHE A 65 -11.11 -3.35 6.93
CA PHE A 65 -12.49 -3.06 7.38
C PHE A 65 -12.92 -1.60 7.14
N ALA A 66 -12.00 -0.64 7.33
CA ALA A 66 -12.29 0.77 7.11
C ALA A 66 -12.68 1.11 5.65
N SER A 67 -12.43 0.22 4.70
CA SER A 67 -12.75 0.40 3.28
C SER A 67 -14.04 -0.32 2.83
N SER A 68 -14.59 -1.24 3.64
CA SER A 68 -15.75 -2.06 3.28
C SER A 68 -16.72 -2.24 4.44
N GLU A 69 -17.81 -1.50 4.38
CA GLU A 69 -18.93 -1.63 5.33
C GLU A 69 -19.62 -3.00 5.18
N GLU A 70 -19.79 -3.46 3.94
CA GLU A 70 -20.37 -4.78 3.62
C GLU A 70 -19.62 -5.92 4.28
N LEU A 71 -18.29 -5.98 4.11
CA LEU A 71 -17.45 -6.98 4.75
C LEU A 71 -17.57 -6.92 6.28
N THR A 72 -17.59 -5.72 6.84
CA THR A 72 -17.70 -5.54 8.30
C THR A 72 -19.02 -6.12 8.82
N HIS A 73 -20.13 -5.80 8.17
CA HIS A 73 -21.44 -6.36 8.52
C HIS A 73 -21.49 -7.87 8.36
N ALA A 74 -20.95 -8.41 7.25
CA ALA A 74 -20.90 -9.85 7.03
C ALA A 74 -20.14 -10.58 8.14
N MET A 75 -18.99 -10.07 8.58
CA MET A 75 -18.22 -10.69 9.67
C MET A 75 -18.96 -10.63 11.02
N ILE A 76 -19.68 -9.53 11.30
CA ILE A 76 -20.55 -9.41 12.49
C ILE A 76 -21.70 -10.41 12.46
N GLU A 77 -22.43 -10.51 11.34
CA GLU A 77 -23.54 -11.45 11.17
C GLU A 77 -23.09 -12.91 11.30
N ARG A 78 -21.93 -13.23 10.75
CA ARG A 78 -21.33 -14.58 10.86
C ARG A 78 -20.71 -14.84 12.23
N LYS A 79 -20.57 -13.82 13.09
CA LYS A 79 -19.92 -13.89 14.40
C LYS A 79 -18.52 -14.50 14.30
N ALA A 80 -17.77 -14.15 13.26
CA ALA A 80 -16.42 -14.62 13.03
C ALA A 80 -15.43 -13.98 14.01
N VAL A 81 -14.35 -14.70 14.33
CA VAL A 81 -13.21 -14.15 15.07
C VAL A 81 -12.19 -13.64 14.06
N CYS A 82 -12.07 -12.33 13.91
CA CYS A 82 -11.23 -11.71 12.90
C CYS A 82 -9.91 -11.22 13.50
N LEU A 83 -8.79 -11.75 13.00
CA LEU A 83 -7.44 -11.25 13.28
C LEU A 83 -6.90 -10.60 11.98
N ALA A 84 -6.80 -9.27 12.00
CA ALA A 84 -6.32 -8.52 10.84
C ALA A 84 -4.79 -8.45 10.85
N TYR A 85 -4.13 -8.85 9.74
CA TYR A 85 -2.67 -8.75 9.60
C TYR A 85 -2.18 -7.31 9.78
N GLU A 86 -2.91 -6.35 9.24
CA GLU A 86 -2.56 -4.92 9.27
C GLU A 86 -2.63 -4.27 10.64
N THR A 87 -3.21 -4.95 11.64
CA THR A 87 -3.31 -4.44 13.01
C THR A 87 -2.51 -5.24 14.03
N VAL A 88 -1.79 -6.29 13.60
CA VAL A 88 -0.85 -6.99 14.49
C VAL A 88 0.31 -6.06 14.79
N GLU A 89 0.40 -5.64 16.05
CA GLU A 89 1.33 -4.62 16.52
C GLU A 89 2.29 -5.19 17.57
N LEU A 90 3.57 -4.87 17.43
CA LEU A 90 4.59 -5.18 18.44
C LEU A 90 4.60 -4.12 19.55
N PRO A 91 5.21 -4.39 20.72
CA PRO A 91 5.39 -3.38 21.78
C PRO A 91 6.10 -2.10 21.31
N SER A 92 6.91 -2.20 20.25
CA SER A 92 7.57 -1.07 19.58
C SER A 92 6.65 -0.23 18.68
N ARG A 93 5.37 -0.56 18.61
CA ARG A 93 4.39 0.05 17.68
C ARG A 93 4.63 -0.30 16.20
N ALA A 94 5.56 -1.19 15.91
CA ALA A 94 5.76 -1.69 14.56
C ALA A 94 4.65 -2.67 14.16
N LEU A 95 4.25 -2.62 12.89
CA LEU A 95 3.24 -3.50 12.28
C LEU A 95 3.94 -4.53 11.36
N PRO A 96 4.53 -5.61 11.91
CA PRO A 96 5.47 -6.47 11.19
C PRO A 96 4.85 -7.15 9.97
N LEU A 97 3.55 -7.46 10.00
CA LEU A 97 2.86 -8.11 8.90
C LEU A 97 2.43 -7.12 7.80
N LEU A 98 2.39 -5.81 8.10
CA LEU A 98 2.08 -4.76 7.12
C LEU A 98 3.34 -4.22 6.45
N ILE A 99 4.50 -4.25 7.11
CA ILE A 99 5.77 -3.70 6.60
C ILE A 99 6.09 -4.18 5.17
N PRO A 100 6.09 -5.50 4.86
CA PRO A 100 6.48 -5.98 3.53
C PRO A 100 5.58 -5.42 2.41
N MET A 101 4.26 -5.36 2.64
CA MET A 101 3.33 -4.80 1.67
C MET A 101 3.53 -3.30 1.48
N SER A 102 3.81 -2.58 2.57
CA SER A 102 4.13 -1.15 2.53
C SER A 102 5.41 -0.86 1.74
N GLU A 103 6.42 -1.72 1.85
CA GLU A 103 7.65 -1.62 1.06
C GLU A 103 7.38 -1.84 -0.43
N VAL A 104 6.60 -2.87 -0.78
CA VAL A 104 6.20 -3.13 -2.17
C VAL A 104 5.42 -1.95 -2.74
N ALA A 105 4.38 -1.47 -2.03
CA ALA A 105 3.57 -0.34 -2.46
C ALA A 105 4.42 0.92 -2.68
N GLY A 106 5.32 1.22 -1.73
CA GLY A 106 6.22 2.37 -1.86
C GLY A 106 7.16 2.30 -3.06
N ARG A 107 7.67 1.11 -3.38
CA ARG A 107 8.53 0.91 -4.56
C ARG A 107 7.76 0.93 -5.88
N MET A 108 6.54 0.42 -5.88
CA MET A 108 5.67 0.43 -7.07
C MET A 108 5.16 1.83 -7.41
N ALA A 109 4.91 2.69 -6.42
CA ALA A 109 4.33 4.01 -6.66
C ALA A 109 5.12 4.87 -7.65
N PRO A 110 6.45 5.04 -7.55
CA PRO A 110 7.20 5.76 -8.57
C PRO A 110 7.26 5.04 -9.92
N GLN A 111 7.23 3.71 -9.96
CA GLN A 111 7.22 2.93 -11.18
C GLN A 111 5.93 3.16 -11.97
N GLU A 112 4.77 3.02 -11.34
CA GLU A 112 3.48 3.32 -11.96
C GLU A 112 3.36 4.82 -12.27
N GLY A 113 3.82 5.68 -11.36
CA GLY A 113 3.85 7.12 -11.57
C GLY A 113 4.64 7.51 -12.83
N ALA A 114 5.81 6.93 -13.03
CA ALA A 114 6.63 7.15 -14.23
C ALA A 114 5.92 6.73 -15.52
N LYS A 115 5.27 5.56 -15.49
CA LYS A 115 4.47 5.04 -16.61
C LYS A 115 3.32 5.99 -16.97
N TYR A 116 2.53 6.43 -15.99
CA TYR A 116 1.42 7.35 -16.25
C TYR A 116 1.83 8.79 -16.57
N LEU A 117 3.09 9.17 -16.37
CA LEU A 117 3.65 10.42 -16.88
C LEU A 117 3.91 10.41 -18.40
N GLU A 118 3.88 9.25 -19.05
CA GLU A 118 4.07 9.12 -20.48
C GLU A 118 2.92 9.71 -21.31
N LYS A 119 3.25 10.30 -22.47
CA LYS A 119 2.24 10.91 -23.36
C LYS A 119 1.15 9.96 -23.85
N PRO A 120 1.43 8.69 -24.23
CA PRO A 120 0.39 7.75 -24.62
C PRO A 120 -0.66 7.50 -23.54
N LEU A 121 -0.29 7.65 -22.26
CA LEU A 121 -1.18 7.51 -21.11
C LEU A 121 -1.74 8.85 -20.61
N LYS A 122 -1.69 9.89 -21.45
CA LYS A 122 -2.17 11.26 -21.18
C LYS A 122 -1.37 12.02 -20.11
N GLY A 123 -0.22 11.52 -19.73
CA GLY A 123 0.71 12.18 -18.82
C GLY A 123 1.38 13.40 -19.47
N ARG A 124 2.19 14.10 -18.70
CA ARG A 124 2.89 15.32 -19.12
C ARG A 124 4.00 15.05 -20.16
N GLY A 125 4.45 13.82 -20.34
CA GLY A 125 5.62 13.48 -21.15
C GLY A 125 6.92 13.85 -20.44
N ILE A 126 7.04 13.52 -19.17
CA ILE A 126 8.18 13.83 -18.31
C ILE A 126 8.89 12.52 -17.93
N LEU A 127 10.23 12.51 -18.08
CA LEU A 127 11.08 11.47 -17.52
C LEU A 127 11.47 11.83 -16.09
N LEU A 128 11.40 10.88 -15.16
CA LEU A 128 11.74 11.13 -13.75
C LEU A 128 13.16 11.68 -13.59
N GLY A 129 14.14 11.10 -14.27
CA GLY A 129 15.53 11.54 -14.20
C GLY A 129 15.89 12.71 -15.12
N GLY A 130 14.98 13.14 -16.01
CA GLY A 130 15.33 14.09 -17.06
C GLY A 130 16.35 13.52 -18.04
N VAL A 131 16.95 14.39 -18.84
CA VAL A 131 18.11 14.10 -19.73
C VAL A 131 18.99 15.33 -19.82
N ALA A 132 20.17 15.22 -20.45
CA ALA A 132 21.05 16.37 -20.67
C ALA A 132 20.30 17.53 -21.35
N GLY A 133 20.28 18.68 -20.71
CA GLY A 133 19.53 19.88 -21.15
C GLY A 133 18.05 19.92 -20.72
N VAL A 134 17.51 18.84 -20.14
CA VAL A 134 16.12 18.80 -19.60
C VAL A 134 16.17 18.39 -18.14
N LYS A 135 15.61 19.23 -17.27
CA LYS A 135 15.60 19.00 -15.82
C LYS A 135 14.77 17.73 -15.45
N PRO A 136 15.12 17.05 -14.35
CA PRO A 136 14.34 15.94 -13.84
C PRO A 136 12.95 16.37 -13.33
N ALA A 137 12.08 15.39 -13.14
CA ALA A 137 10.75 15.58 -12.57
C ALA A 137 10.82 16.02 -11.10
N GLU A 138 9.82 16.79 -10.69
CA GLU A 138 9.56 17.13 -9.30
C GLU A 138 8.58 16.11 -8.71
N VAL A 139 9.02 15.33 -7.74
CA VAL A 139 8.22 14.29 -7.06
C VAL A 139 7.93 14.72 -5.65
N LEU A 140 6.65 14.74 -5.29
CA LEU A 140 6.18 15.03 -3.94
C LEU A 140 5.72 13.74 -3.27
N VAL A 141 6.25 13.44 -2.09
CA VAL A 141 5.83 12.30 -1.25
C VAL A 141 5.18 12.84 0.03
N LEU A 142 3.93 12.51 0.25
CA LEU A 142 3.15 12.91 1.42
C LEU A 142 3.09 11.76 2.43
N GLY A 143 3.87 11.87 3.50
CA GLY A 143 4.07 10.88 4.55
C GLY A 143 5.45 10.24 4.49
N GLY A 144 6.19 10.31 5.60
CA GLY A 144 7.55 9.78 5.76
C GLY A 144 7.61 8.37 6.36
N GLY A 145 6.50 7.63 6.38
CA GLY A 145 6.43 6.24 6.83
C GLY A 145 7.16 5.27 5.89
N ILE A 146 6.86 3.97 6.01
CA ILE A 146 7.53 2.93 5.21
C ILE A 146 7.27 3.15 3.71
N VAL A 147 6.00 3.32 3.32
CA VAL A 147 5.62 3.57 1.91
C VAL A 147 6.35 4.78 1.35
N GLY A 148 6.26 5.93 2.04
CA GLY A 148 6.88 7.17 1.55
C GLY A 148 8.40 7.11 1.49
N THR A 149 9.03 6.46 2.47
CA THR A 149 10.48 6.23 2.47
C THR A 149 10.92 5.43 1.25
N GLN A 150 10.22 4.35 0.92
CA GLN A 150 10.54 3.53 -0.25
C GLN A 150 10.25 4.29 -1.55
N ALA A 151 9.13 5.02 -1.62
CA ALA A 151 8.81 5.83 -2.78
C ALA A 151 9.87 6.91 -3.05
N ALA A 152 10.29 7.63 -2.00
CA ALA A 152 11.34 8.64 -2.12
C ALA A 152 12.67 8.03 -2.58
N LYS A 153 13.08 6.88 -2.03
CA LYS A 153 14.30 6.18 -2.44
C LYS A 153 14.27 5.78 -3.92
N ILE A 154 13.17 5.19 -4.39
CA ILE A 154 13.06 4.76 -5.79
C ILE A 154 12.99 5.97 -6.73
N ALA A 155 12.18 6.98 -6.43
CA ALA A 155 12.10 8.18 -7.25
C ALA A 155 13.45 8.90 -7.35
N ALA A 156 14.15 9.04 -6.23
CA ALA A 156 15.48 9.63 -6.18
C ALA A 156 16.52 8.78 -6.94
N GLY A 157 16.44 7.44 -6.82
CA GLY A 157 17.29 6.51 -7.57
C GLY A 157 17.08 6.57 -9.09
N LEU A 158 15.88 6.93 -9.54
CA LEU A 158 15.57 7.22 -10.93
C LEU A 158 16.01 8.63 -11.37
N GLY A 159 16.60 9.41 -10.47
CA GLY A 159 17.16 10.73 -10.76
C GLY A 159 16.18 11.90 -10.58
N ALA A 160 14.98 11.69 -10.04
CA ALA A 160 14.03 12.74 -9.77
C ALA A 160 14.52 13.70 -8.65
N ARG A 161 13.98 14.91 -8.62
CA ARG A 161 14.03 15.75 -7.42
C ARG A 161 12.85 15.43 -6.54
N VAL A 162 13.11 15.04 -5.30
CA VAL A 162 12.08 14.54 -4.40
C VAL A 162 11.91 15.46 -3.21
N THR A 163 10.68 15.83 -2.91
CA THR A 163 10.31 16.43 -1.62
C THR A 163 9.49 15.41 -0.85
N ILE A 164 9.97 15.01 0.35
CA ILE A 164 9.22 14.15 1.26
C ILE A 164 8.71 14.96 2.44
N MET A 165 7.42 14.85 2.73
CA MET A 165 6.76 15.60 3.81
C MET A 165 6.27 14.66 4.92
N ASP A 166 6.48 15.07 6.16
CA ASP A 166 5.92 14.42 7.35
C ASP A 166 5.58 15.46 8.42
N ILE A 167 4.67 15.12 9.33
CA ILE A 167 4.33 15.94 10.50
C ILE A 167 5.31 15.77 11.66
N SER A 168 6.08 14.69 11.66
CA SER A 168 7.06 14.37 12.69
C SER A 168 8.43 14.94 12.34
N LEU A 169 8.88 15.95 13.08
CA LEU A 169 10.23 16.50 12.91
C LEU A 169 11.34 15.48 13.19
N ASN A 170 11.10 14.54 14.13
CA ASN A 170 12.07 13.49 14.39
C ASN A 170 12.21 12.57 13.16
N ARG A 171 11.06 12.20 12.56
CA ARG A 171 11.09 11.41 11.33
C ARG A 171 11.77 12.14 10.17
N LEU A 172 11.54 13.43 10.03
CA LEU A 172 12.21 14.23 9.01
C LEU A 172 13.74 14.29 9.21
N ARG A 173 14.24 14.36 10.45
CA ARG A 173 15.68 14.28 10.74
C ARG A 173 16.26 12.93 10.34
N GLU A 174 15.60 11.81 10.71
CA GLU A 174 16.02 10.47 10.30
C GLU A 174 16.07 10.35 8.76
N LEU A 175 15.07 10.89 8.06
CA LEU A 175 15.02 10.87 6.60
C LEU A 175 16.14 11.72 5.99
N ASP A 176 16.44 12.88 6.57
CA ASP A 176 17.54 13.75 6.11
C ASP A 176 18.89 13.04 6.18
N ASP A 177 19.10 12.25 7.25
CA ASP A 177 20.33 11.48 7.44
C ASP A 177 20.48 10.30 6.45
N ILE A 178 19.38 9.65 6.05
CA ILE A 178 19.42 8.39 5.28
C ILE A 178 19.10 8.55 3.79
N MET A 179 18.57 9.71 3.38
CA MET A 179 18.18 9.94 1.98
C MET A 179 19.33 10.51 1.14
N PRO A 180 19.34 10.22 -0.19
CA PRO A 180 20.31 10.83 -1.09
C PRO A 180 20.05 12.35 -1.25
N LYS A 181 21.07 13.07 -1.73
CA LYS A 181 21.07 14.56 -1.78
C LYS A 181 20.03 15.20 -2.69
N ASN A 182 19.39 14.44 -3.56
CA ASN A 182 18.27 14.90 -4.39
C ASN A 182 16.90 14.72 -3.71
N VAL A 183 16.89 14.36 -2.42
CA VAL A 183 15.69 14.32 -1.58
C VAL A 183 15.77 15.47 -0.55
N VAL A 184 14.69 16.25 -0.46
CA VAL A 184 14.51 17.32 0.51
C VAL A 184 13.40 16.93 1.47
N THR A 185 13.64 17.09 2.77
CA THR A 185 12.64 16.87 3.81
C THR A 185 11.89 18.18 4.10
N GLN A 186 10.57 18.15 4.24
CA GLN A 186 9.76 19.32 4.53
C GLN A 186 8.63 19.00 5.50
N TYR A 187 8.31 19.93 6.42
CA TYR A 187 7.19 19.76 7.35
C TYR A 187 5.85 19.77 6.62
N SER A 188 5.01 18.78 6.91
CA SER A 188 3.70 18.62 6.30
C SER A 188 2.67 19.53 7.00
N ASN A 189 2.23 20.54 6.29
CA ASN A 189 1.07 21.36 6.63
C ASN A 189 0.34 21.78 5.35
N GLU A 190 -0.85 22.29 5.49
CA GLU A 190 -1.68 22.68 4.34
C GLU A 190 -0.99 23.68 3.42
N TYR A 191 -0.30 24.68 3.96
CA TYR A 191 0.42 25.68 3.18
C TYR A 191 1.53 25.06 2.33
N ASN A 192 2.40 24.25 2.94
CA ASN A 192 3.51 23.60 2.26
C ASN A 192 3.02 22.62 1.18
N ILE A 193 1.95 21.86 1.47
CA ILE A 193 1.33 20.96 0.48
C ILE A 193 0.78 21.77 -0.70
N ARG A 194 0.04 22.87 -0.45
CA ARG A 194 -0.51 23.75 -1.51
C ARG A 194 0.59 24.34 -2.41
N GLU A 195 1.72 24.71 -1.86
CA GLU A 195 2.83 25.23 -2.66
C GLU A 195 3.52 24.14 -3.46
N ALA A 196 3.80 22.98 -2.85
CA ALA A 196 4.51 21.89 -3.50
C ALA A 196 3.72 21.26 -4.68
N ILE A 197 2.41 21.11 -4.56
CA ILE A 197 1.59 20.51 -5.62
C ILE A 197 1.57 21.32 -6.92
N LYS A 198 1.78 22.65 -6.83
CA LYS A 198 1.83 23.52 -8.02
C LYS A 198 2.98 23.16 -8.96
N THR A 199 4.05 22.63 -8.42
CA THR A 199 5.27 22.32 -9.18
C THR A 199 5.49 20.81 -9.38
N ALA A 200 4.81 19.98 -8.64
CA ALA A 200 4.95 18.53 -8.72
C ALA A 200 4.53 17.99 -10.11
N ASP A 201 5.26 16.98 -10.57
CA ASP A 201 4.93 16.19 -11.76
C ASP A 201 4.35 14.82 -11.35
N LEU A 202 4.83 14.27 -10.23
CA LEU A 202 4.31 13.06 -9.58
C LEU A 202 4.06 13.34 -8.09
N ILE A 203 2.93 12.89 -7.58
CA ILE A 203 2.59 12.96 -6.15
C ILE A 203 2.30 11.55 -5.65
N VAL A 204 2.96 11.14 -4.57
CA VAL A 204 2.71 9.85 -3.90
C VAL A 204 2.07 10.11 -2.54
N GLY A 205 0.84 9.62 -2.35
CA GLY A 205 0.13 9.64 -1.08
C GLY A 205 0.55 8.44 -0.23
N ALA A 206 1.26 8.67 0.87
CA ALA A 206 1.87 7.63 1.69
C ALA A 206 1.52 7.75 3.19
N VAL A 207 0.38 8.37 3.51
CA VAL A 207 -0.09 8.52 4.89
C VAL A 207 -1.00 7.35 5.25
N LEU A 208 -0.66 6.67 6.34
CA LEU A 208 -1.45 5.60 6.94
C LEU A 208 -1.80 5.98 8.38
N ILE A 209 -3.07 5.80 8.74
CA ILE A 209 -3.52 5.78 10.14
C ILE A 209 -4.02 4.36 10.42
N PRO A 210 -3.34 3.57 11.27
CA PRO A 210 -3.75 2.20 11.55
C PRO A 210 -5.21 2.12 12.02
N GLY A 211 -6.00 1.25 11.38
CA GLY A 211 -7.41 1.05 11.74
C GLY A 211 -8.37 2.20 11.38
N ALA A 212 -7.90 3.24 10.67
CA ALA A 212 -8.72 4.38 10.29
C ALA A 212 -8.53 4.78 8.82
N LYS A 213 -9.47 5.57 8.32
CA LYS A 213 -9.37 6.16 6.98
C LYS A 213 -8.31 7.26 6.95
N ALA A 214 -7.44 7.24 5.95
CA ALA A 214 -6.43 8.27 5.76
C ALA A 214 -7.06 9.67 5.56
N PRO A 215 -6.44 10.75 6.07
CA PRO A 215 -6.94 12.10 5.85
C PRO A 215 -6.80 12.52 4.38
N HIS A 216 -7.75 13.34 3.91
CA HIS A 216 -7.68 13.93 2.58
C HIS A 216 -6.69 15.11 2.58
N LEU A 217 -5.40 14.84 2.33
CA LEU A 217 -4.35 15.87 2.29
C LEU A 217 -4.43 16.76 1.04
N ILE A 218 -4.97 16.22 -0.06
CA ILE A 218 -5.19 16.96 -1.31
C ILE A 218 -6.69 17.03 -1.56
N THR A 219 -7.23 18.23 -1.61
CA THR A 219 -8.65 18.49 -1.86
C THR A 219 -8.92 18.69 -3.36
N ARG A 220 -10.21 18.57 -3.76
CA ARG A 220 -10.63 18.84 -5.16
C ARG A 220 -10.24 20.26 -5.63
N GLU A 221 -10.28 21.25 -4.73
CA GLU A 221 -9.86 22.63 -5.05
C GLU A 221 -8.35 22.71 -5.32
N MET A 222 -7.55 21.97 -4.56
CA MET A 222 -6.11 21.91 -4.78
C MET A 222 -5.75 21.34 -6.16
N LEU A 223 -6.52 20.37 -6.68
CA LEU A 223 -6.29 19.79 -8.01
C LEU A 223 -6.28 20.85 -9.12
N LYS A 224 -7.06 21.92 -8.96
CA LYS A 224 -7.14 23.01 -9.95
C LYS A 224 -5.85 23.81 -10.05
N THR A 225 -4.98 23.73 -9.04
CA THR A 225 -3.69 24.46 -9.00
C THR A 225 -2.52 23.64 -9.52
N MET A 226 -2.74 22.36 -9.77
CA MET A 226 -1.72 21.45 -10.27
C MET A 226 -1.49 21.62 -11.77
N LYS A 227 -0.33 21.20 -12.24
CA LYS A 227 -0.04 21.18 -13.66
C LYS A 227 -0.93 20.13 -14.38
N PRO A 228 -1.49 20.43 -15.56
CA PRO A 228 -2.21 19.41 -16.33
C PRO A 228 -1.33 18.19 -16.63
N GLY A 229 -1.88 16.98 -16.41
CA GLY A 229 -1.17 15.72 -16.61
C GLY A 229 -0.17 15.35 -15.48
N THR A 230 -0.22 16.03 -14.32
CA THR A 230 0.41 15.56 -13.09
C THR A 230 -0.24 14.23 -12.67
N VAL A 231 0.57 13.30 -12.19
CA VAL A 231 0.11 11.97 -11.75
C VAL A 231 0.04 11.93 -10.22
N LEU A 232 -1.07 11.37 -9.70
CA LEU A 232 -1.24 11.05 -8.27
C LEU A 232 -1.34 9.53 -8.13
N VAL A 233 -0.55 8.98 -7.19
CA VAL A 233 -0.52 7.55 -6.85
C VAL A 233 -0.77 7.38 -5.35
#